data_bc8e19caf140fcde9c4b90df1ac7478f
#
_entry.id   bc8e19caf140fcde9c4b90df1ac7478f
#
_cell.length_a   1.000
_cell.length_b   1.000
_cell.length_c   1.000
_cell.angle_alpha   90.00
_cell.angle_beta   90.00
_cell.angle_gamma   90.00
#
_symmetry.space_group_name_H-M   'P 1'
#
loop_
_entity.id
_entity.type
_entity.pdbx_description
1 polymer ?
#
loop_
_entity_poly.entity_id
_entity_poly.type
_entity_poly.pdbx_seq_one_letter_code
_entity_poly.pdbx_strand_id
1 'polypeptide(L)'
;MSTATAPKKPEHEIPFGADSPFILIARCHVKEECLDEYMKAAEIADKAVMATEDGMLHHTFDQDPDDPLMFTWSEVYKNDAALLFHLTNPPLVKFVEQHGEMGDKFEIEVYGTLSVETKEAFSASGIPIKYFDTKFGYSRIKTRKSKMWGVLCGKP
;
A
#
# COMPACT_ATOMS: atom_id res chain seq x y z
N MET A 1 -19.73 -49.57 -13.67
CA MET A 1 -18.96 -49.07 -12.49
C MET A 1 -18.34 -47.77 -12.91
N SER A 2 -18.90 -46.65 -12.44
CA SER A 2 -18.44 -45.30 -12.76
C SER A 2 -17.35 -44.91 -11.75
N THR A 3 -16.13 -44.73 -12.21
CA THR A 3 -15.00 -44.23 -11.39
C THR A 3 -15.16 -42.71 -11.25
N ALA A 4 -15.69 -42.28 -10.13
CA ALA A 4 -15.70 -40.86 -9.78
C ALA A 4 -14.25 -40.38 -9.60
N THR A 5 -13.78 -39.52 -10.50
CA THR A 5 -12.48 -38.84 -10.39
C THR A 5 -12.56 -37.86 -9.24
N ALA A 6 -11.69 -38.00 -8.25
CA ALA A 6 -11.57 -37.06 -7.13
C ALA A 6 -11.32 -35.64 -7.66
N PRO A 7 -11.91 -34.59 -7.04
CA PRO A 7 -11.68 -33.22 -7.45
C PRO A 7 -10.19 -32.88 -7.32
N LYS A 8 -9.55 -32.44 -8.41
CA LYS A 8 -8.20 -31.90 -8.40
C LYS A 8 -8.16 -30.77 -7.35
N LYS A 9 -7.28 -30.88 -6.34
CA LYS A 9 -6.93 -29.74 -5.52
C LYS A 9 -6.54 -28.58 -6.44
N PRO A 10 -7.04 -27.37 -6.22
CA PRO A 10 -6.57 -26.22 -6.98
C PRO A 10 -5.06 -26.16 -6.82
N GLU A 11 -4.34 -26.22 -7.92
CA GLU A 11 -2.93 -25.83 -7.96
C GLU A 11 -2.88 -24.42 -7.33
N HIS A 12 -2.05 -24.24 -6.31
CA HIS A 12 -1.73 -22.92 -5.76
C HIS A 12 -1.02 -22.11 -6.86
N GLU A 13 -1.80 -21.54 -7.76
CA GLU A 13 -1.29 -20.39 -8.52
C GLU A 13 -0.94 -19.32 -7.48
N ILE A 14 0.31 -18.89 -7.46
CA ILE A 14 0.74 -17.73 -6.70
C ILE A 14 0.26 -16.52 -7.52
N PRO A 15 -0.88 -15.89 -7.21
CA PRO A 15 -1.47 -14.87 -8.06
C PRO A 15 -0.92 -13.48 -7.72
N PHE A 16 0.33 -13.41 -7.27
CA PHE A 16 0.92 -12.17 -6.80
C PHE A 16 1.86 -11.58 -7.85
N GLY A 17 1.27 -10.92 -8.84
CA GLY A 17 1.96 -10.04 -9.79
C GLY A 17 1.72 -8.55 -9.43
N ALA A 18 2.21 -7.65 -10.27
CA ALA A 18 2.04 -6.20 -10.12
C ALA A 18 0.56 -5.73 -10.08
N ASP A 19 -0.36 -6.55 -10.62
CA ASP A 19 -1.80 -6.29 -10.59
C ASP A 19 -2.51 -6.83 -9.34
N SER A 20 -1.77 -7.42 -8.41
CA SER A 20 -2.33 -8.03 -7.20
C SER A 20 -2.23 -7.08 -6.01
N PRO A 21 -3.18 -7.17 -5.03
CA PRO A 21 -3.05 -6.45 -3.78
C PRO A 21 -1.80 -6.87 -3.01
N PHE A 22 -1.18 -5.91 -2.34
CA PHE A 22 -0.02 -6.12 -1.49
C PHE A 22 -0.07 -5.24 -0.25
N ILE A 23 0.78 -5.54 0.72
CA ILE A 23 0.89 -4.83 1.99
C ILE A 23 2.18 -4.00 1.97
N LEU A 24 2.09 -2.77 2.47
CA LEU A 24 3.22 -1.93 2.79
C LEU A 24 3.13 -1.51 4.26
N ILE A 25 4.25 -1.58 4.93
CA ILE A 25 4.40 -1.11 6.30
C ILE A 25 5.47 -0.02 6.30
N ALA A 26 5.10 1.20 6.67
CA ALA A 26 6.04 2.29 6.82
C ALA A 26 6.21 2.62 8.32
N ARG A 27 7.42 2.41 8.83
CA ARG A 27 7.76 2.67 10.23
C ARG A 27 8.46 4.01 10.34
N CYS A 28 7.98 4.86 11.23
CA CYS A 28 8.53 6.18 11.43
C CYS A 28 8.72 6.48 12.92
N HIS A 29 9.78 7.19 13.24
CA HIS A 29 10.03 7.72 14.57
C HIS A 29 9.98 9.25 14.51
N VAL A 30 9.37 9.86 15.50
CA VAL A 30 9.11 11.30 15.59
C VAL A 30 9.97 11.90 16.70
N LYS A 31 10.51 13.09 16.47
CA LYS A 31 11.20 13.85 17.51
C LYS A 31 10.20 14.27 18.59
N GLU A 32 10.57 14.11 19.86
CA GLU A 32 9.67 14.34 21.01
C GLU A 32 9.03 15.75 20.98
N GLU A 33 9.84 16.76 20.67
CA GLU A 33 9.39 18.15 20.59
C GLU A 33 8.44 18.44 19.42
N CYS A 34 8.36 17.54 18.44
CA CYS A 34 7.53 17.70 17.25
C CYS A 34 6.22 16.86 17.30
N LEU A 35 6.01 16.06 18.35
CA LEU A 35 4.94 15.04 18.37
C LEU A 35 3.56 15.62 18.07
N ASP A 36 3.16 16.70 18.73
CA ASP A 36 1.83 17.30 18.57
C ASP A 36 1.61 17.86 17.14
N GLU A 37 2.63 18.43 16.53
CA GLU A 37 2.58 18.95 15.17
C GLU A 37 2.57 17.82 14.16
N TYR A 38 3.38 16.79 14.40
CA TYR A 38 3.42 15.59 13.56
C TYR A 38 2.07 14.87 13.52
N MET A 39 1.41 14.68 14.66
CA MET A 39 0.09 14.07 14.74
C MET A 39 -0.95 14.81 13.91
N LYS A 40 -0.92 16.15 13.92
CA LYS A 40 -1.79 16.97 13.06
C LYS A 40 -1.48 16.81 11.58
N ALA A 41 -0.19 16.77 11.22
CA ALA A 41 0.23 16.56 9.84
C ALA A 41 -0.17 15.17 9.34
N ALA A 42 0.00 14.14 10.17
CA ALA A 42 -0.41 12.76 9.86
C ALA A 42 -1.93 12.65 9.65
N GLU A 43 -2.75 13.25 10.51
CA GLU A 43 -4.21 13.27 10.36
C GLU A 43 -4.66 13.97 9.07
N ILE A 44 -4.01 15.07 8.71
CA ILE A 44 -4.30 15.80 7.46
C ILE A 44 -3.94 14.93 6.25
N ALA A 45 -2.78 14.27 6.28
CA ALA A 45 -2.35 13.37 5.21
C ALA A 45 -3.30 12.18 5.05
N ASP A 46 -3.68 11.51 6.16
CA ASP A 46 -4.63 10.40 6.16
C ASP A 46 -5.98 10.76 5.53
N LYS A 47 -6.57 11.89 5.96
CA LYS A 47 -7.83 12.37 5.37
C LYS A 47 -7.72 12.69 3.89
N ALA A 48 -6.58 13.22 3.44
CA ALA A 48 -6.36 13.53 2.03
C ALA A 48 -6.18 12.26 1.20
N VAL A 49 -5.42 11.27 1.67
CA VAL A 49 -5.27 9.95 1.06
C VAL A 49 -6.64 9.28 0.92
N MET A 50 -7.42 9.22 2.00
CA MET A 50 -8.77 8.66 1.99
C MET A 50 -9.68 9.32 0.94
N ALA A 51 -9.55 10.62 0.73
CA ALA A 51 -10.38 11.38 -0.21
C ALA A 51 -9.94 11.25 -1.67
N THR A 52 -8.68 10.89 -1.95
CA THR A 52 -8.09 10.97 -3.29
C THR A 52 -7.59 9.66 -3.85
N GLU A 53 -7.47 8.60 -3.04
CA GLU A 53 -6.81 7.34 -3.41
C GLU A 53 -7.72 6.13 -3.32
N ASP A 54 -8.57 5.92 -4.32
CA ASP A 54 -9.44 4.73 -4.42
C ASP A 54 -8.66 3.40 -4.48
N GLY A 55 -7.37 3.45 -4.77
CA GLY A 55 -6.48 2.29 -4.82
C GLY A 55 -5.86 1.92 -3.48
N MET A 56 -5.96 2.78 -2.46
CA MET A 56 -5.62 2.50 -1.08
C MET A 56 -6.80 1.76 -0.43
N LEU A 57 -6.65 0.49 -0.12
CA LEU A 57 -7.73 -0.37 0.38
C LEU A 57 -7.80 -0.44 1.90
N HIS A 58 -6.71 -0.11 2.55
CA HIS A 58 -6.57 -0.02 4.00
C HIS A 58 -5.46 0.96 4.32
N HIS A 59 -5.67 1.81 5.31
CA HIS A 59 -4.69 2.79 5.74
C HIS A 59 -4.95 3.11 7.21
N THR A 60 -4.00 2.78 8.08
CA THR A 60 -4.07 3.09 9.52
C THR A 60 -2.73 3.64 10.00
N PHE A 61 -2.80 4.51 10.99
CA PHE A 61 -1.64 5.07 11.67
C PHE A 61 -1.63 4.59 13.11
N ASP A 62 -0.73 3.66 13.39
CA ASP A 62 -0.71 2.89 14.64
C ASP A 62 0.49 3.33 15.48
N GLN A 63 0.27 3.61 16.78
CA GLN A 63 1.35 3.94 17.71
C GLN A 63 1.94 2.66 18.31
N ASP A 64 3.26 2.60 18.44
CA ASP A 64 3.94 1.50 19.10
C ASP A 64 3.61 1.50 20.61
N PRO A 65 3.22 0.36 21.20
CA PRO A 65 2.86 0.30 22.61
C PRO A 65 4.04 0.49 23.56
N ASP A 66 5.26 0.25 23.11
CA ASP A 66 6.48 0.30 23.91
C ASP A 66 7.28 1.60 23.71
N ASP A 67 7.03 2.31 22.62
CA ASP A 67 7.69 3.57 22.29
C ASP A 67 6.68 4.61 21.78
N PRO A 68 6.32 5.62 22.57
CA PRO A 68 5.31 6.62 22.23
C PRO A 68 5.69 7.52 21.04
N LEU A 69 6.94 7.49 20.59
CA LEU A 69 7.44 8.27 19.44
C LEU A 69 7.55 7.42 18.16
N MET A 70 7.34 6.11 18.27
CA MET A 70 7.30 5.20 17.12
C MET A 70 5.88 5.01 16.61
N PHE A 71 5.73 5.14 15.30
CA PHE A 71 4.47 4.95 14.60
C PHE A 71 4.64 4.07 13.37
N THR A 72 3.53 3.47 12.96
CA THR A 72 3.48 2.59 11.79
C THR A 72 2.29 2.95 10.93
N TRP A 73 2.52 3.29 9.66
CA TRP A 73 1.48 3.26 8.64
C TRP A 73 1.31 1.82 8.17
N SER A 74 0.11 1.28 8.35
CA SER A 74 -0.26 -0.05 7.84
C SER A 74 -1.14 0.12 6.61
N GLU A 75 -0.65 -0.29 5.46
CA GLU A 75 -1.24 0.04 4.17
C GLU A 75 -1.50 -1.21 3.34
N VAL A 76 -2.63 -1.24 2.66
CA VAL A 76 -2.94 -2.24 1.64
C VAL A 76 -3.27 -1.54 0.33
N TYR A 77 -2.48 -1.78 -0.67
CA TYR A 77 -2.69 -1.27 -2.02
C TYR A 77 -3.41 -2.29 -2.89
N LYS A 78 -4.26 -1.79 -3.75
CA LYS A 78 -4.98 -2.59 -4.74
C LYS A 78 -4.05 -3.27 -5.74
N ASN A 79 -3.00 -2.58 -6.15
CA ASN A 79 -1.99 -2.99 -7.12
C ASN A 79 -0.84 -1.97 -7.17
N ASP A 80 0.14 -2.27 -7.97
CA ASP A 80 1.33 -1.47 -8.21
C ASP A 80 1.03 -0.02 -8.67
N ALA A 81 0.07 0.14 -9.60
CA ALA A 81 -0.33 1.47 -10.09
C ALA A 81 -0.92 2.37 -8.99
N ALA A 82 -1.59 1.77 -7.99
CA ALA A 82 -2.11 2.53 -6.85
C ALA A 82 -0.97 3.08 -5.98
N LEU A 83 0.10 2.33 -5.80
CA LEU A 83 1.28 2.81 -5.10
C LEU A 83 2.02 3.90 -5.88
N LEU A 84 2.20 3.75 -7.20
CA LEU A 84 2.79 4.81 -8.03
C LEU A 84 2.01 6.11 -7.94
N PHE A 85 0.66 6.02 -7.91
CA PHE A 85 -0.18 7.19 -7.69
C PHE A 85 0.08 7.82 -6.31
N HIS A 86 0.12 7.01 -5.26
CA HIS A 86 0.39 7.45 -3.89
C HIS A 86 1.72 8.20 -3.79
N LEU A 87 2.79 7.66 -4.36
CA LEU A 87 4.12 8.28 -4.33
C LEU A 87 4.19 9.67 -4.98
N THR A 88 3.25 9.97 -5.86
CA THR A 88 3.17 11.26 -6.56
C THR A 88 2.02 12.15 -6.09
N ASN A 89 1.20 11.66 -5.15
CA ASN A 89 0.06 12.41 -4.63
C ASN A 89 0.56 13.59 -3.77
N PRO A 90 0.19 14.85 -4.10
CA PRO A 90 0.72 16.02 -3.41
C PRO A 90 0.57 16.01 -1.89
N PRO A 91 -0.54 15.53 -1.29
CA PRO A 91 -0.65 15.41 0.16
C PRO A 91 0.42 14.51 0.79
N LEU A 92 0.74 13.38 0.14
CA LEU A 92 1.80 12.48 0.61
C LEU A 92 3.17 13.15 0.49
N VAL A 93 3.47 13.71 -0.68
CA VAL A 93 4.76 14.39 -0.91
C VAL A 93 5.01 15.43 0.18
N LYS A 94 4.00 16.25 0.49
CA LYS A 94 4.08 17.23 1.58
C LYS A 94 4.31 16.58 2.93
N PHE A 95 3.62 15.47 3.24
CA PHE A 95 3.80 14.77 4.50
C PHE A 95 5.20 14.18 4.65
N VAL A 96 5.76 13.62 3.59
CA VAL A 96 7.14 13.08 3.59
C VAL A 96 8.16 14.20 3.82
N GLU A 97 7.96 15.38 3.23
CA GLU A 97 8.80 16.56 3.50
C GLU A 97 8.71 16.97 4.99
N GLN A 98 7.50 17.04 5.54
CA GLN A 98 7.28 17.36 6.96
C GLN A 98 7.90 16.29 7.89
N HIS A 99 7.82 14.99 7.50
CA HIS A 99 8.51 13.93 8.24
C HIS A 99 10.04 14.16 8.24
N GLY A 100 10.62 14.57 7.12
CA GLY A 100 12.05 14.89 7.04
C GLY A 100 12.50 15.97 8.04
N GLU A 101 11.61 16.87 8.42
CA GLU A 101 11.86 17.91 9.42
C GLU A 101 11.60 17.45 10.86
N MET A 102 10.48 16.72 11.07
CA MET A 102 9.94 16.37 12.39
C MET A 102 10.29 14.94 12.84
N GLY A 103 10.71 14.08 11.93
CA GLY A 103 11.13 12.71 12.21
C GLY A 103 12.64 12.51 12.16
N ASP A 104 13.11 11.36 12.60
CA ASP A 104 14.53 10.96 12.55
C ASP A 104 14.73 9.53 12.03
N LYS A 105 13.64 8.77 11.84
CA LYS A 105 13.68 7.42 11.26
C LYS A 105 12.48 7.19 10.34
N PHE A 106 12.75 6.62 9.16
CA PHE A 106 11.72 6.19 8.24
C PHE A 106 12.18 4.94 7.48
N GLU A 107 11.45 3.84 7.61
CA GLU A 107 11.77 2.56 6.99
C GLU A 107 10.50 1.97 6.37
N ILE A 108 10.63 1.32 5.21
CA ILE A 108 9.51 0.70 4.51
C ILE A 108 9.74 -0.80 4.33
N GLU A 109 8.69 -1.58 4.60
CA GLU A 109 8.62 -3.00 4.30
C GLU A 109 7.50 -3.27 3.30
N VAL A 110 7.79 -4.00 2.23
CA VAL A 110 6.81 -4.37 1.19
C VAL A 110 6.64 -5.88 1.17
N TYR A 111 5.41 -6.33 1.32
CA TYR A 111 5.03 -7.74 1.29
C TYR A 111 4.17 -8.02 0.06
N GLY A 112 4.80 -8.45 -1.02
CA GLY A 112 4.18 -8.70 -2.32
C GLY A 112 5.13 -8.44 -3.47
N THR A 113 4.58 -8.39 -4.69
CA THR A 113 5.35 -8.21 -5.92
C THR A 113 5.11 -6.82 -6.50
N LEU A 114 6.17 -6.04 -6.63
CA LEU A 114 6.16 -4.77 -7.33
C LEU A 114 6.85 -4.89 -8.68
N SER A 115 6.46 -4.05 -9.64
CA SER A 115 7.16 -3.89 -10.92
C SER A 115 8.58 -3.33 -10.73
N VAL A 116 9.39 -3.45 -11.75
CA VAL A 116 10.72 -2.83 -11.77
C VAL A 116 10.60 -1.31 -11.68
N GLU A 117 9.64 -0.73 -12.40
CA GLU A 117 9.36 0.71 -12.41
C GLU A 117 9.06 1.25 -10.99
N THR A 118 8.19 0.57 -10.25
CA THR A 118 7.85 0.99 -8.89
C THR A 118 9.03 0.85 -7.93
N LYS A 119 9.83 -0.20 -8.07
CA LYS A 119 11.05 -0.37 -7.28
C LYS A 119 12.08 0.72 -7.56
N GLU A 120 12.22 1.12 -8.82
CA GLU A 120 13.09 2.23 -9.22
C GLU A 120 12.60 3.57 -8.65
N ALA A 121 11.28 3.85 -8.70
CA ALA A 121 10.69 5.02 -8.10
C ALA A 121 10.94 5.09 -6.57
N PHE A 122 10.78 3.97 -5.86
CA PHE A 122 11.12 3.89 -4.45
C PHE A 122 12.61 4.11 -4.18
N SER A 123 13.48 3.52 -4.97
CA SER A 123 14.93 3.67 -4.81
C SER A 123 15.38 5.12 -4.94
N ALA A 124 14.69 5.92 -5.76
CA ALA A 124 14.96 7.33 -5.93
C ALA A 124 14.62 8.18 -4.69
N SER A 125 13.78 7.69 -3.78
CA SER A 125 13.42 8.38 -2.54
C SER A 125 14.54 8.43 -1.50
N GLY A 126 15.51 7.52 -1.59
CA GLY A 126 16.57 7.35 -0.59
C GLY A 126 16.10 6.74 0.74
N ILE A 127 14.82 6.37 0.85
CA ILE A 127 14.25 5.71 2.04
C ILE A 127 14.71 4.24 2.06
N PRO A 128 15.16 3.69 3.20
CA PRO A 128 15.43 2.27 3.34
C PRO A 128 14.18 1.42 3.10
N ILE A 129 14.23 0.50 2.11
CA ILE A 129 13.10 -0.34 1.75
C ILE A 129 13.52 -1.80 1.76
N LYS A 130 12.72 -2.64 2.41
CA LYS A 130 12.88 -4.08 2.44
C LYS A 130 11.74 -4.76 1.68
N TYR A 131 12.09 -5.55 0.67
CA TYR A 131 11.13 -6.32 -0.13
C TYR A 131 11.07 -7.77 0.33
N PHE A 132 9.87 -8.26 0.64
CA PHE A 132 9.61 -9.63 1.04
C PHE A 132 8.93 -10.38 -0.10
N ASP A 133 9.58 -11.41 -0.62
CA ASP A 133 9.02 -12.27 -1.66
C ASP A 133 7.94 -13.18 -1.10
N THR A 134 6.72 -13.09 -1.62
CA THR A 134 5.64 -14.01 -1.28
C THR A 134 5.93 -15.40 -1.86
N LYS A 135 6.06 -16.39 -1.01
CA LYS A 135 6.32 -17.78 -1.43
C LYS A 135 5.04 -18.59 -1.61
N PHE A 136 4.02 -18.30 -0.83
CA PHE A 136 2.68 -18.87 -0.94
C PHE A 136 1.69 -18.05 -0.11
N GLY A 137 0.41 -18.13 -0.46
CA GLY A 137 -0.63 -17.39 0.27
C GLY A 137 -1.91 -17.26 -0.55
N TYR A 138 -2.85 -16.49 -0.04
CA TYR A 138 -4.04 -16.05 -0.75
C TYR A 138 -4.51 -14.69 -0.24
N SER A 139 -5.23 -13.95 -1.09
CA SER A 139 -5.91 -12.73 -0.67
C SER A 139 -7.41 -12.85 -0.97
N ARG A 140 -8.24 -12.41 -0.02
CA ARG A 140 -9.70 -12.30 -0.21
C ARG A 140 -10.15 -10.86 -0.40
N ILE A 141 -9.22 -9.95 -0.57
CA ILE A 141 -9.51 -8.55 -0.84
C ILE A 141 -10.13 -8.48 -2.23
N LYS A 142 -11.39 -8.04 -2.29
CA LYS A 142 -12.12 -7.88 -3.55
C LYS A 142 -11.75 -6.53 -4.16
N THR A 143 -10.90 -6.55 -5.17
CA THR A 143 -10.74 -5.40 -6.05
C THR A 143 -12.02 -5.28 -6.91
N ARG A 144 -12.74 -4.17 -6.80
CA ARG A 144 -13.90 -3.92 -7.65
C ARG A 144 -13.41 -3.93 -9.10
N LYS A 145 -13.80 -4.94 -9.88
CA LYS A 145 -13.65 -4.87 -11.35
C LYS A 145 -14.36 -3.61 -11.80
N SER A 146 -13.68 -2.69 -12.47
CA SER A 146 -14.32 -1.54 -13.07
C SER A 146 -15.41 -2.08 -14.00
N LYS A 147 -16.65 -1.71 -13.76
CA LYS A 147 -17.71 -1.96 -14.75
C LYS A 147 -17.34 -1.09 -15.93
N MET A 148 -16.77 -1.71 -16.97
CA MET A 148 -16.72 -1.09 -18.30
C MET A 148 -18.16 -0.79 -18.66
N TRP A 149 -18.54 0.49 -18.67
CA TRP A 149 -19.79 0.93 -19.26
C TRP A 149 -19.68 0.62 -20.74
N GLY A 150 -20.36 -0.44 -21.15
CA GLY A 150 -20.60 -0.71 -22.56
C GLY A 150 -21.36 0.47 -23.11
N VAL A 151 -20.69 1.23 -23.97
CA VAL A 151 -21.34 2.22 -24.84
C VAL A 151 -22.33 1.41 -25.68
N LEU A 152 -23.62 1.50 -25.37
CA LEU A 152 -24.69 1.08 -26.25
C LEU A 152 -24.64 2.03 -27.46
N CYS A 153 -23.90 1.64 -28.50
CA CYS A 153 -24.10 2.19 -29.82
C CYS A 153 -25.52 1.80 -30.26
N GLY A 154 -26.47 2.74 -30.11
CA GLY A 154 -27.72 2.70 -30.81
C GLY A 154 -27.43 2.74 -32.32
N LYS A 155 -27.88 1.73 -33.06
CA LYS A 155 -28.05 1.83 -34.51
C LYS A 155 -29.44 2.36 -34.81
N PRO A 156 -29.58 3.10 -35.93
CA PRO A 156 -30.77 3.84 -36.35
C PRO A 156 -31.93 2.94 -36.68
#